data_fc73822d5ea8caf5cc6e22dc6ea2e3eb
#
_entry.id   fc73822d5ea8caf5cc6e22dc6ea2e3eb
#
_cell.length_a   1.000
_cell.length_b   1.000
_cell.length_c   1.000
_cell.angle_alpha   90.00
_cell.angle_beta   90.00
_cell.angle_gamma   90.00
#
_symmetry.space_group_name_H-M   'P 1'
#
loop_
_entity.id
_entity.type
_entity.pdbx_description
1 polymer ?
#
loop_
_entity_poly.entity_id
_entity_poly.type
_entity_poly.pdbx_seq_one_letter_code
_entity_poly.pdbx_strand_id
1 'polypeptide(L)'
;MSAVETPNSATALTTRDAAPPRPLWHVILVRPETMTLVLLIVGVFGASLLSPFFLDIAYILRSFTLSAELAIVALVLTMVIIAGEIDLSPAANMALSACLFAFAHDIGLPMPIAIAVGLGAGLAMGALNALMVIIFQLPSIIVTIGTLIFYRGLAQVLAGDRSIRIPDYFIGINNVMILGIPVPVVIFVLLALVLGLVLGGTIYGRQTYQIGTNETAARHAGIRSRMIKTS
;
A
#
# COMPACT_ATOMS: atom_id res chain seq x y z
N MET A 1 -14.40 -39.06 -67.18
CA MET A 1 -15.03 -37.94 -66.42
C MET A 1 -15.46 -38.56 -65.11
N SER A 2 -14.59 -38.51 -64.13
CA SER A 2 -14.86 -38.98 -62.75
C SER A 2 -15.19 -37.74 -61.88
N ALA A 3 -16.39 -37.74 -61.35
CA ALA A 3 -16.85 -36.68 -60.42
C ALA A 3 -16.06 -36.80 -59.11
N VAL A 4 -15.37 -35.70 -58.77
CA VAL A 4 -14.74 -35.52 -57.48
C VAL A 4 -15.83 -35.10 -56.50
N GLU A 5 -16.25 -36.02 -55.60
CA GLU A 5 -17.10 -35.67 -54.44
C GLU A 5 -16.29 -34.81 -53.46
N THR A 6 -16.73 -33.58 -53.27
CA THR A 6 -16.22 -32.71 -52.21
C THR A 6 -16.84 -33.18 -50.88
N PRO A 7 -16.03 -33.40 -49.83
CA PRO A 7 -16.60 -33.75 -48.53
C PRO A 7 -17.35 -32.54 -47.95
N ASN A 8 -18.61 -32.76 -47.57
CA ASN A 8 -19.46 -31.79 -46.92
C ASN A 8 -18.89 -31.43 -45.54
N SER A 9 -18.25 -30.25 -45.41
CA SER A 9 -17.63 -29.73 -44.18
C SER A 9 -18.62 -29.22 -43.13
N ALA A 10 -19.91 -29.51 -43.29
CA ALA A 10 -20.95 -28.95 -42.41
C ALA A 10 -21.32 -29.85 -41.19
N THR A 11 -20.69 -31.00 -40.99
CA THR A 11 -21.11 -31.93 -39.92
C THR A 11 -20.09 -32.13 -38.79
N ALA A 12 -19.14 -31.22 -38.61
CA ALA A 12 -18.14 -31.29 -37.54
C ALA A 12 -18.22 -30.10 -36.54
N LEU A 13 -19.41 -29.55 -36.33
CA LEU A 13 -19.65 -28.83 -35.09
C LEU A 13 -20.00 -29.89 -34.02
N THR A 14 -18.98 -30.63 -33.57
CA THR A 14 -19.06 -31.41 -32.37
C THR A 14 -19.57 -30.50 -31.26
N THR A 15 -20.78 -30.78 -30.78
CA THR A 15 -21.28 -30.30 -29.50
C THR A 15 -20.16 -30.56 -28.48
N ARG A 16 -19.42 -29.48 -28.10
CA ARG A 16 -18.60 -29.53 -26.92
C ARG A 16 -19.55 -29.86 -25.79
N ASP A 17 -19.47 -31.11 -25.29
CA ASP A 17 -20.15 -31.54 -24.11
C ASP A 17 -19.83 -30.50 -23.03
N ALA A 18 -20.79 -29.60 -22.77
CA ALA A 18 -20.68 -28.64 -21.70
C ALA A 18 -20.59 -29.47 -20.41
N ALA A 19 -19.41 -29.47 -19.81
CA ALA A 19 -19.22 -30.14 -18.54
C ALA A 19 -20.34 -29.69 -17.59
N PRO A 20 -20.96 -30.60 -16.84
CA PRO A 20 -22.08 -30.25 -15.97
C PRO A 20 -21.69 -29.12 -15.05
N PRO A 21 -22.59 -28.15 -14.80
CA PRO A 21 -22.29 -27.01 -13.95
C PRO A 21 -21.83 -27.53 -12.59
N ARG A 22 -20.62 -27.14 -12.20
CA ARG A 22 -20.06 -27.52 -10.91
C ARG A 22 -20.97 -26.98 -9.82
N PRO A 23 -21.33 -27.76 -8.79
CA PRO A 23 -22.23 -27.33 -7.73
C PRO A 23 -21.62 -26.06 -7.05
N LEU A 24 -22.46 -25.08 -6.77
CA LEU A 24 -22.06 -23.78 -6.24
C LEU A 24 -21.15 -23.88 -5.00
N TRP A 25 -21.41 -24.87 -4.14
CA TRP A 25 -20.59 -25.12 -2.95
C TRP A 25 -19.14 -25.46 -3.29
N HIS A 26 -18.91 -26.23 -4.37
CA HIS A 26 -17.56 -26.58 -4.81
C HIS A 26 -16.82 -25.37 -5.38
N VAL A 27 -17.54 -24.49 -6.08
CA VAL A 27 -16.95 -23.24 -6.60
C VAL A 27 -16.58 -22.28 -5.45
N ILE A 28 -17.40 -22.26 -4.40
CA ILE A 28 -17.17 -21.42 -3.21
C ILE A 28 -15.98 -21.97 -2.39
N LEU A 29 -15.93 -23.29 -2.13
CA LEU A 29 -14.88 -23.88 -1.28
C LEU A 29 -13.48 -23.86 -1.91
N VAL A 30 -13.38 -23.88 -3.24
CA VAL A 30 -12.09 -23.89 -3.95
C VAL A 30 -11.55 -22.48 -4.23
N ARG A 31 -12.31 -21.43 -3.91
CA ARG A 31 -11.83 -20.07 -4.05
C ARG A 31 -10.76 -19.75 -2.99
N PRO A 32 -9.61 -19.13 -3.37
CA PRO A 32 -8.57 -18.74 -2.41
C PRO A 32 -9.09 -17.80 -1.32
N GLU A 33 -10.10 -16.98 -1.63
CA GLU A 33 -10.76 -16.08 -0.69
C GLU A 33 -11.47 -16.84 0.43
N THR A 34 -12.12 -17.96 0.11
CA THR A 34 -12.83 -18.79 1.09
C THR A 34 -11.85 -19.48 2.04
N MET A 35 -10.73 -19.96 1.51
CA MET A 35 -9.67 -20.57 2.33
C MET A 35 -9.08 -19.54 3.30
N THR A 36 -8.82 -18.34 2.83
CA THR A 36 -8.34 -17.24 3.66
C THR A 36 -9.35 -16.85 4.75
N LEU A 37 -10.63 -16.80 4.40
CA LEU A 37 -11.70 -16.51 5.36
C LEU A 37 -11.82 -17.61 6.42
N VAL A 38 -11.74 -18.88 6.03
CA VAL A 38 -11.76 -20.01 6.98
C VAL A 38 -10.56 -19.93 7.92
N LEU A 39 -9.35 -19.69 7.40
CA LEU A 39 -8.15 -19.52 8.23
C LEU A 39 -8.28 -18.35 9.19
N LEU A 40 -8.86 -17.23 8.74
CA LEU A 40 -9.13 -16.08 9.59
C LEU A 40 -10.09 -16.44 10.73
N ILE A 41 -11.22 -17.08 10.41
CA ILE A 41 -12.23 -17.50 11.42
C ILE A 41 -11.61 -18.48 12.42
N VAL A 42 -10.89 -19.49 11.94
CA VAL A 42 -10.20 -20.46 12.80
C VAL A 42 -9.14 -19.79 13.67
N GLY A 43 -8.39 -18.85 13.11
CA GLY A 43 -7.38 -18.08 13.83
C GLY A 43 -8.00 -17.21 14.94
N VAL A 44 -9.06 -16.45 14.62
CA VAL A 44 -9.78 -15.60 15.57
C VAL A 44 -10.42 -16.45 16.68
N PHE A 45 -11.08 -17.54 16.30
CA PHE A 45 -11.71 -18.46 17.27
C PHE A 45 -10.65 -19.11 18.18
N GLY A 46 -9.56 -19.63 17.58
CA GLY A 46 -8.48 -20.23 18.38
C GLY A 46 -7.84 -19.23 19.33
N ALA A 47 -7.56 -18.00 18.87
CA ALA A 47 -7.00 -16.94 19.70
C ALA A 47 -7.96 -16.52 20.83
N SER A 48 -9.27 -16.49 20.57
CA SER A 48 -10.28 -16.17 21.60
C SER A 48 -10.37 -17.22 22.71
N LEU A 49 -10.08 -18.49 22.39
CA LEU A 49 -10.03 -19.57 23.40
C LEU A 49 -8.75 -19.49 24.25
N LEU A 50 -7.65 -18.99 23.67
CA LEU A 50 -6.34 -18.92 24.34
C LEU A 50 -6.23 -17.68 25.25
N SER A 51 -6.94 -16.58 24.95
CA SER A 51 -6.87 -15.35 25.71
C SER A 51 -8.24 -14.72 25.88
N PRO A 52 -8.71 -14.52 27.14
CA PRO A 52 -9.98 -13.84 27.40
C PRO A 52 -9.97 -12.37 26.97
N PHE A 53 -8.78 -11.78 26.81
CA PHE A 53 -8.62 -10.38 26.40
C PHE A 53 -8.60 -10.19 24.89
N PHE A 54 -8.53 -11.29 24.09
CA PHE A 54 -8.34 -11.20 22.65
C PHE A 54 -9.48 -10.44 21.93
N LEU A 55 -10.73 -10.60 22.38
CA LEU A 55 -11.90 -9.92 21.84
C LEU A 55 -12.27 -8.64 22.61
N ASP A 56 -11.44 -8.21 23.57
CA ASP A 56 -11.63 -6.94 24.26
C ASP A 56 -11.39 -5.78 23.31
N ILE A 57 -12.37 -4.86 23.20
CA ILE A 57 -12.31 -3.73 22.28
C ILE A 57 -11.12 -2.82 22.58
N ALA A 58 -10.81 -2.60 23.88
CA ALA A 58 -9.69 -1.77 24.28
C ALA A 58 -8.36 -2.40 23.86
N TYR A 59 -8.24 -3.72 23.99
CA TYR A 59 -7.07 -4.46 23.54
C TYR A 59 -6.91 -4.41 22.01
N ILE A 60 -8.01 -4.60 21.26
CA ILE A 60 -8.01 -4.53 19.78
C ILE A 60 -7.60 -3.12 19.33
N LEU A 61 -8.17 -2.06 19.90
CA LEU A 61 -7.83 -0.68 19.57
C LEU A 61 -6.36 -0.37 19.87
N ARG A 62 -5.85 -0.85 21.00
CA ARG A 62 -4.44 -0.68 21.36
C ARG A 62 -3.50 -1.44 20.40
N SER A 63 -3.84 -2.65 20.03
CA SER A 63 -3.08 -3.45 19.06
C SER A 63 -3.08 -2.80 17.68
N PHE A 64 -4.22 -2.24 17.27
CA PHE A 64 -4.34 -1.49 16.02
C PHE A 64 -3.51 -0.20 16.06
N THR A 65 -3.46 0.48 17.20
CA THR A 65 -2.62 1.68 17.38
C THR A 65 -1.14 1.38 17.13
N LEU A 66 -0.64 0.24 17.63
CA LEU A 66 0.75 -0.19 17.41
C LEU A 66 1.05 -0.52 15.93
N SER A 67 0.03 -0.87 15.16
CA SER A 67 0.15 -1.20 13.72
C SER A 67 -0.29 -0.06 12.81
N ALA A 68 -0.76 1.07 13.36
CA ALA A 68 -1.35 2.16 12.59
C ALA A 68 -0.36 2.77 11.58
N GLU A 69 0.91 2.86 11.93
CA GLU A 69 1.97 3.37 11.04
C GLU A 69 2.07 2.52 9.77
N LEU A 70 2.12 1.19 9.94
CA LEU A 70 2.15 0.26 8.81
C LEU A 70 0.88 0.33 7.98
N ALA A 71 -0.28 0.46 8.63
CA ALA A 71 -1.57 0.56 7.95
C ALA A 71 -1.66 1.85 7.10
N ILE A 72 -1.19 2.99 7.61
CA ILE A 72 -1.14 4.27 6.88
C ILE A 72 -0.22 4.15 5.66
N VAL A 73 0.96 3.57 5.82
CA VAL A 73 1.89 3.35 4.70
C VAL A 73 1.27 2.42 3.66
N ALA A 74 0.60 1.33 4.08
CA ALA A 74 -0.05 0.39 3.18
C ALA A 74 -1.16 1.05 2.35
N LEU A 75 -1.91 2.02 2.93
CA LEU A 75 -2.90 2.81 2.17
C LEU A 75 -2.26 3.59 1.02
N VAL A 76 -1.16 4.28 1.28
CA VAL A 76 -0.44 5.05 0.25
C VAL A 76 0.17 4.11 -0.79
N LEU A 77 0.80 3.01 -0.35
CA LEU A 77 1.34 1.98 -1.26
C LEU A 77 0.26 1.37 -2.16
N THR A 78 -0.98 1.28 -1.68
CA THR A 78 -2.09 0.80 -2.51
C THR A 78 -2.26 1.66 -3.77
N MET A 79 -2.11 2.98 -3.67
CA MET A 79 -2.18 3.88 -4.84
C MET A 79 -1.04 3.63 -5.82
N VAL A 80 0.18 3.42 -5.31
CA VAL A 80 1.37 3.11 -6.12
C VAL A 80 1.18 1.80 -6.88
N ILE A 81 0.67 0.76 -6.20
CA ILE A 81 0.39 -0.55 -6.81
C ILE A 81 -0.71 -0.45 -7.86
N ILE A 82 -1.79 0.32 -7.61
CA ILE A 82 -2.86 0.57 -8.58
C ILE A 82 -2.30 1.28 -9.82
N ALA A 83 -1.31 2.16 -9.67
CA ALA A 83 -0.63 2.81 -10.79
C ALA A 83 0.31 1.88 -11.59
N GLY A 84 0.47 0.62 -11.16
CA GLY A 84 1.33 -0.38 -11.80
C GLY A 84 2.81 -0.27 -11.40
N GLU A 85 3.13 0.48 -10.35
CA GLU A 85 4.50 0.65 -9.85
C GLU A 85 4.73 -0.15 -8.57
N ILE A 86 6.01 -0.42 -8.28
CA ILE A 86 6.42 -1.11 -7.05
C ILE A 86 7.38 -0.19 -6.30
N ASP A 87 7.02 0.19 -5.08
CA ASP A 87 7.87 0.98 -4.19
C ASP A 87 8.22 0.17 -2.94
N LEU A 88 9.51 -0.10 -2.77
CA LEU A 88 10.07 -0.81 -1.62
C LEU A 88 10.76 0.14 -0.63
N SER A 89 10.83 1.44 -0.95
CA SER A 89 11.55 2.44 -0.16
C SER A 89 10.84 2.99 1.08
N PRO A 90 9.50 2.88 1.27
CA PRO A 90 8.79 3.60 2.32
C PRO A 90 9.31 3.34 3.74
N ALA A 91 9.69 2.10 4.06
CA ALA A 91 10.24 1.78 5.38
C ALA A 91 11.57 2.51 5.66
N ALA A 92 12.44 2.62 4.65
CA ALA A 92 13.70 3.33 4.78
C ALA A 92 13.51 4.85 4.76
N ASN A 93 12.56 5.34 3.96
CA ASN A 93 12.14 6.74 3.94
C ASN A 93 11.62 7.17 5.32
N MET A 94 10.72 6.39 5.93
CA MET A 94 10.25 6.63 7.31
C MET A 94 11.40 6.68 8.30
N ALA A 95 12.32 5.70 8.25
CA ALA A 95 13.44 5.63 9.16
C ALA A 95 14.35 6.87 9.05
N LEU A 96 14.70 7.28 7.83
CA LEU A 96 15.55 8.45 7.62
C LEU A 96 14.83 9.75 7.99
N SER A 97 13.55 9.89 7.65
CA SER A 97 12.72 11.05 8.04
C SER A 97 12.63 11.18 9.56
N ALA A 98 12.42 10.07 10.27
CA ALA A 98 12.38 10.05 11.72
C ALA A 98 13.74 10.42 12.34
N CYS A 99 14.85 9.92 11.77
CA CYS A 99 16.19 10.28 12.22
C CYS A 99 16.48 11.77 12.02
N LEU A 100 16.10 12.34 10.87
CA LEU A 100 16.29 13.77 10.59
C LEU A 100 15.42 14.66 11.48
N PHE A 101 14.18 14.25 11.73
CA PHE A 101 13.30 14.89 12.70
C PHE A 101 13.92 14.92 14.09
N ALA A 102 14.34 13.74 14.59
CA ALA A 102 14.93 13.61 15.91
C ALA A 102 16.25 14.39 16.04
N PHE A 103 17.12 14.32 15.03
CA PHE A 103 18.36 15.07 14.98
C PHE A 103 18.12 16.60 14.96
N ALA A 104 17.15 17.07 14.18
CA ALA A 104 16.78 18.49 14.15
C ALA A 104 16.34 18.98 15.54
N HIS A 105 15.61 18.18 16.28
CA HIS A 105 15.22 18.49 17.65
C HIS A 105 16.41 18.44 18.61
N ASP A 106 17.29 17.47 18.50
CA ASP A 106 18.48 17.28 19.35
C ASP A 106 19.45 18.48 19.27
N ILE A 107 19.60 19.08 18.08
CA ILE A 107 20.41 20.29 17.90
C ILE A 107 19.72 21.58 18.37
N GLY A 108 18.55 21.47 19.01
CA GLY A 108 17.84 22.58 19.64
C GLY A 108 16.81 23.30 18.76
N LEU A 109 16.42 22.76 17.59
CA LEU A 109 15.34 23.34 16.80
C LEU A 109 13.99 23.17 17.51
N PRO A 110 13.10 24.19 17.45
CA PRO A 110 11.74 24.06 17.96
C PRO A 110 11.00 22.89 17.33
N MET A 111 10.15 22.18 18.09
CA MET A 111 9.42 21.01 17.65
C MET A 111 8.68 21.19 16.31
N PRO A 112 7.95 22.29 16.02
CA PRO A 112 7.31 22.49 14.73
C PRO A 112 8.30 22.49 13.56
N ILE A 113 9.50 23.06 13.75
CA ILE A 113 10.55 23.09 12.72
C ILE A 113 11.14 21.68 12.55
N ALA A 114 11.39 20.95 13.63
CA ALA A 114 11.87 19.57 13.56
C ALA A 114 10.87 18.66 12.80
N ILE A 115 9.57 18.82 13.06
CA ILE A 115 8.52 18.11 12.31
C ILE A 115 8.56 18.48 10.82
N ALA A 116 8.70 19.77 10.51
CA ALA A 116 8.80 20.24 9.13
C ALA A 116 10.04 19.67 8.41
N VAL A 117 11.17 19.52 9.10
CA VAL A 117 12.39 18.86 8.58
C VAL A 117 12.13 17.41 8.26
N GLY A 118 11.50 16.65 9.17
CA GLY A 118 11.17 15.24 8.93
C GLY A 118 10.21 15.04 7.76
N LEU A 119 9.13 15.83 7.71
CA LEU A 119 8.16 15.78 6.61
C LEU A 119 8.78 16.22 5.28
N GLY A 120 9.56 17.31 5.29
CA GLY A 120 10.27 17.81 4.11
C GLY A 120 11.29 16.81 3.56
N ALA A 121 11.99 16.09 4.45
CA ALA A 121 12.91 15.03 4.07
C ALA A 121 12.18 13.86 3.42
N GLY A 122 11.05 13.41 4.00
CA GLY A 122 10.22 12.36 3.41
C GLY A 122 9.72 12.73 2.02
N LEU A 123 9.26 13.97 1.86
CA LEU A 123 8.79 14.48 0.57
C LEU A 123 9.94 14.58 -0.45
N ALA A 124 11.10 15.06 -0.05
CA ALA A 124 12.27 15.14 -0.92
C ALA A 124 12.75 13.78 -1.40
N MET A 125 12.77 12.77 -0.50
CA MET A 125 13.13 11.39 -0.83
C MET A 125 12.13 10.75 -1.79
N GLY A 126 10.82 10.95 -1.57
CA GLY A 126 9.79 10.50 -2.49
C GLY A 126 9.88 11.18 -3.85
N ALA A 127 10.11 12.50 -3.87
CA ALA A 127 10.31 13.26 -5.11
C ALA A 127 11.56 12.79 -5.88
N LEU A 128 12.64 12.45 -5.19
CA LEU A 128 13.85 11.88 -5.81
C LEU A 128 13.54 10.53 -6.49
N ASN A 129 12.80 9.64 -5.82
CA ASN A 129 12.37 8.38 -6.42
C ASN A 129 11.53 8.61 -7.67
N ALA A 130 10.52 9.49 -7.59
CA ALA A 130 9.65 9.83 -8.70
C ALA A 130 10.44 10.43 -9.87
N LEU A 131 11.40 11.31 -9.60
CA LEU A 131 12.28 11.92 -10.61
C LEU A 131 13.10 10.86 -11.32
N MET A 132 13.70 9.91 -10.59
CA MET A 132 14.48 8.82 -11.18
C MET A 132 13.62 7.92 -12.10
N VAL A 133 12.43 7.57 -11.65
CA VAL A 133 11.51 6.72 -12.43
C VAL A 133 11.01 7.46 -13.68
N ILE A 134 10.63 8.73 -13.56
CA ILE A 134 9.92 9.44 -14.62
C ILE A 134 10.86 10.12 -15.61
N ILE A 135 11.92 10.76 -15.15
CA ILE A 135 12.87 11.48 -16.01
C ILE A 135 13.88 10.52 -16.63
N PHE A 136 14.50 9.68 -15.79
CA PHE A 136 15.51 8.71 -16.29
C PHE A 136 14.88 7.43 -16.81
N GLN A 137 13.54 7.28 -16.70
CA GLN A 137 12.79 6.10 -17.17
C GLN A 137 13.32 4.78 -16.63
N LEU A 138 13.82 4.82 -15.38
CA LEU A 138 14.31 3.62 -14.70
C LEU A 138 13.13 2.82 -14.14
N PRO A 139 13.20 1.48 -14.15
CA PRO A 139 12.19 0.65 -13.50
C PRO A 139 12.06 1.00 -12.01
N SER A 140 10.83 1.22 -11.52
CA SER A 140 10.57 1.64 -10.14
C SER A 140 11.17 0.70 -9.10
N ILE A 141 11.11 -0.61 -9.36
CA ILE A 141 11.68 -1.62 -8.46
C ILE A 141 13.21 -1.45 -8.27
N ILE A 142 13.94 -1.08 -9.34
CA ILE A 142 15.40 -0.88 -9.26
C ILE A 142 15.71 0.38 -8.46
N VAL A 143 14.99 1.46 -8.76
CA VAL A 143 15.15 2.74 -8.06
C VAL A 143 14.85 2.57 -6.57
N THR A 144 13.72 1.94 -6.23
CA THR A 144 13.25 1.86 -4.85
C THR A 144 14.04 0.86 -4.01
N ILE A 145 14.62 -0.19 -4.60
CA ILE A 145 15.62 -1.04 -3.91
C ILE A 145 16.90 -0.26 -3.64
N GLY A 146 17.40 0.47 -4.63
CA GLY A 146 18.62 1.29 -4.47
C GLY A 146 18.45 2.34 -3.38
N THR A 147 17.33 3.09 -3.41
CA THR A 147 17.05 4.12 -2.40
C THR A 147 16.69 3.53 -1.04
N LEU A 148 16.07 2.36 -0.96
CA LEU A 148 15.87 1.64 0.30
C LEU A 148 17.21 1.41 1.00
N ILE A 149 18.21 0.87 0.29
CA ILE A 149 19.53 0.60 0.86
C ILE A 149 20.21 1.92 1.23
N PHE A 150 20.16 2.90 0.36
CA PHE A 150 20.79 4.20 0.55
C PHE A 150 20.19 4.96 1.75
N TYR A 151 18.86 5.11 1.82
CA TYR A 151 18.19 5.81 2.92
C TYR A 151 18.37 5.08 4.25
N ARG A 152 18.34 3.73 4.21
CA ARG A 152 18.59 2.93 5.40
C ARG A 152 20.01 3.11 5.93
N GLY A 153 20.99 3.12 5.04
CA GLY A 153 22.39 3.40 5.39
C GLY A 153 22.58 4.79 5.99
N LEU A 154 21.98 5.82 5.37
CA LEU A 154 22.01 7.18 5.91
C LEU A 154 21.34 7.29 7.28
N ALA A 155 20.18 6.63 7.47
CA ALA A 155 19.52 6.60 8.77
C ALA A 155 20.42 5.99 9.86
N GLN A 156 21.12 4.89 9.55
CA GLN A 156 22.04 4.24 10.47
C GLN A 156 23.24 5.14 10.82
N VAL A 157 23.80 5.84 9.82
CA VAL A 157 24.91 6.79 10.05
C VAL A 157 24.48 7.97 10.93
N LEU A 158 23.29 8.51 10.70
CA LEU A 158 22.75 9.62 11.50
C LEU A 158 22.36 9.20 12.92
N ALA A 159 21.72 8.04 13.06
CA ALA A 159 21.36 7.52 14.38
C ALA A 159 22.60 7.18 15.21
N GLY A 160 23.63 6.57 14.57
CA GLY A 160 24.79 6.05 15.27
C GLY A 160 24.36 5.11 16.41
N ASP A 161 25.13 5.14 17.50
CA ASP A 161 24.83 4.40 18.74
C ASP A 161 24.06 5.27 19.75
N ARG A 162 23.50 6.41 19.32
CA ARG A 162 22.81 7.34 20.19
C ARG A 162 21.32 7.07 20.23
N SER A 163 20.75 7.12 21.43
CA SER A 163 19.30 7.20 21.61
C SER A 163 18.92 8.68 21.73
N ILE A 164 18.26 9.23 20.72
CA ILE A 164 17.77 10.62 20.76
C ILE A 164 16.44 10.60 21.51
N ARG A 165 16.40 11.37 22.61
CA ARG A 165 15.18 11.48 23.42
C ARG A 165 14.21 12.45 22.78
N ILE A 166 13.02 11.97 22.47
CA ILE A 166 11.88 12.80 22.05
C ILE A 166 11.08 13.18 23.29
N PRO A 167 10.58 14.44 23.41
CA PRO A 167 9.80 14.88 24.55
C PRO A 167 8.55 14.04 24.81
N ASP A 168 8.24 13.81 26.09
CA ASP A 168 7.14 12.95 26.51
C ASP A 168 5.77 13.44 26.00
N TYR A 169 5.58 14.76 25.85
CA TYR A 169 4.35 15.32 25.30
C TYR A 169 4.12 14.91 23.83
N PHE A 170 5.19 14.72 23.04
CA PHE A 170 5.07 14.23 21.67
C PHE A 170 4.77 12.74 21.63
N ILE A 171 5.45 11.96 22.47
CA ILE A 171 5.18 10.52 22.62
C ILE A 171 3.75 10.29 23.10
N GLY A 172 3.25 11.19 23.96
CA GLY A 172 1.88 11.14 24.50
C GLY A 172 0.78 11.26 23.45
N ILE A 173 1.05 11.80 22.27
CA ILE A 173 0.06 11.91 21.17
C ILE A 173 -0.52 10.54 20.80
N ASN A 174 0.29 9.50 20.85
CA ASN A 174 -0.15 8.13 20.57
C ASN A 174 -1.18 7.60 21.57
N ASN A 175 -1.22 8.18 22.78
CA ASN A 175 -2.17 7.83 23.84
C ASN A 175 -3.41 8.73 23.90
N VAL A 176 -3.46 9.77 23.06
CA VAL A 176 -4.61 10.67 22.97
C VAL A 176 -5.78 9.92 22.33
N MET A 177 -6.95 10.00 22.95
CA MET A 177 -8.18 9.41 22.45
C MET A 177 -9.16 10.49 22.02
N ILE A 178 -9.76 10.33 20.84
CA ILE A 178 -10.87 11.13 20.35
C ILE A 178 -12.12 10.26 20.36
N LEU A 179 -13.10 10.60 21.15
CA LEU A 179 -14.34 9.80 21.33
C LEU A 179 -14.06 8.33 21.74
N GLY A 180 -13.02 8.08 22.51
CA GLY A 180 -12.62 6.72 22.92
C GLY A 180 -11.80 5.94 21.87
N ILE A 181 -11.44 6.58 20.71
CA ILE A 181 -10.64 5.98 19.64
C ILE A 181 -9.25 6.62 19.65
N PRO A 182 -8.16 5.86 19.63
CA PRO A 182 -6.80 6.38 19.55
C PRO A 182 -6.58 7.24 18.30
N VAL A 183 -5.86 8.36 18.45
CA VAL A 183 -5.59 9.30 17.34
C VAL A 183 -5.00 8.62 16.08
N PRO A 184 -4.04 7.68 16.16
CA PRO A 184 -3.53 7.01 14.96
C PRO A 184 -4.62 6.25 14.18
N VAL A 185 -5.59 5.66 14.87
CA VAL A 185 -6.72 4.97 14.22
C VAL A 185 -7.63 5.97 13.52
N VAL A 186 -7.90 7.12 14.15
CA VAL A 186 -8.69 8.20 13.53
C VAL A 186 -7.99 8.71 12.25
N ILE A 187 -6.68 8.94 12.31
CA ILE A 187 -5.89 9.36 11.14
C ILE A 187 -5.96 8.33 10.02
N PHE A 188 -5.79 7.04 10.35
CA PHE A 188 -5.90 5.96 9.38
C PHE A 188 -7.28 5.95 8.69
N VAL A 189 -8.37 6.01 9.45
CA VAL A 189 -9.73 6.00 8.90
C VAL A 189 -9.98 7.23 8.02
N LEU A 190 -9.57 8.42 8.46
CA LEU A 190 -9.70 9.64 7.65
C LEU A 190 -8.91 9.53 6.35
N LEU A 191 -7.67 9.07 6.39
CA LEU A 191 -6.86 8.86 5.18
C LEU A 191 -7.49 7.80 4.27
N ALA A 192 -7.98 6.69 4.82
CA ALA A 192 -8.65 5.65 4.04
C ALA A 192 -9.89 6.19 3.32
N LEU A 193 -10.70 7.02 4.01
CA LEU A 193 -11.86 7.67 3.40
C LEU A 193 -11.44 8.65 2.30
N VAL A 194 -10.46 9.51 2.55
CA VAL A 194 -9.96 10.48 1.56
C VAL A 194 -9.41 9.77 0.34
N LEU A 195 -8.51 8.78 0.53
CA LEU A 195 -7.93 8.03 -0.58
C LEU A 195 -8.98 7.20 -1.33
N GLY A 196 -9.94 6.61 -0.61
CA GLY A 196 -11.07 5.90 -1.21
C GLY A 196 -11.94 6.81 -2.08
N LEU A 197 -12.25 8.03 -1.60
CA LEU A 197 -12.97 9.03 -2.38
C LEU A 197 -12.16 9.53 -3.59
N VAL A 198 -10.85 9.73 -3.42
CA VAL A 198 -9.97 10.12 -4.53
C VAL A 198 -9.94 9.03 -5.60
N LEU A 199 -9.75 7.78 -5.23
CA LEU A 199 -9.69 6.65 -6.17
C LEU A 199 -11.05 6.38 -6.83
N GLY A 200 -12.15 6.37 -6.06
CA GLY A 200 -13.48 6.03 -6.57
C GLY A 200 -14.21 7.19 -7.21
N GLY A 201 -14.02 8.43 -6.71
CA GLY A 201 -14.83 9.59 -7.07
C GLY A 201 -14.18 10.56 -8.06
N THR A 202 -12.86 10.53 -8.26
CA THR A 202 -12.16 11.56 -9.04
C THR A 202 -11.71 11.08 -10.42
N ILE A 203 -11.41 12.05 -11.30
CA ILE A 203 -10.78 11.78 -12.60
C ILE A 203 -9.37 11.18 -12.38
N TYR A 204 -8.66 11.68 -11.37
CA TYR A 204 -7.34 11.19 -10.99
C TYR A 204 -7.35 9.67 -10.69
N GLY A 205 -8.27 9.21 -9.83
CA GLY A 205 -8.39 7.79 -9.52
C GLY A 205 -8.68 6.93 -10.75
N ARG A 206 -9.62 7.36 -11.60
CA ARG A 206 -9.91 6.64 -12.85
C ARG A 206 -8.69 6.54 -13.77
N GLN A 207 -7.92 7.61 -13.90
CA GLN A 207 -6.71 7.63 -14.73
C GLN A 207 -5.61 6.75 -14.12
N THR A 208 -5.48 6.70 -12.79
CA THR A 208 -4.55 5.82 -12.09
C THR A 208 -4.83 4.34 -12.40
N TYR A 209 -6.09 3.91 -12.33
CA TYR A 209 -6.48 2.54 -12.72
C TYR A 209 -6.19 2.24 -14.21
N GLN A 210 -6.44 3.20 -15.10
CA GLN A 210 -6.17 3.03 -16.52
C GLN A 210 -4.68 2.88 -16.81
N ILE A 211 -3.83 3.66 -16.15
CA ILE A 211 -2.37 3.57 -16.27
C ILE A 211 -1.88 2.21 -15.78
N GLY A 212 -2.34 1.77 -14.59
CA GLY A 212 -1.93 0.49 -14.04
C GLY A 212 -2.37 -0.73 -14.86
N THR A 213 -3.52 -0.62 -15.56
CA THR A 213 -4.00 -1.71 -16.43
C THR A 213 -3.17 -1.81 -17.72
N ASN A 214 -2.95 -0.68 -18.39
CA ASN A 214 -2.12 -0.61 -19.60
C ASN A 214 -1.66 0.83 -19.86
N GLU A 215 -0.44 1.14 -19.46
CA GLU A 215 0.12 2.50 -19.63
C GLU A 215 0.17 2.94 -21.08
N THR A 216 0.51 2.04 -22.01
CA THR A 216 0.60 2.37 -23.43
C THR A 216 -0.78 2.76 -23.98
N ALA A 217 -1.81 2.00 -23.68
CA ALA A 217 -3.19 2.32 -24.08
C ALA A 217 -3.67 3.64 -23.44
N ALA A 218 -3.37 3.87 -22.15
CA ALA A 218 -3.71 5.11 -21.45
C ALA A 218 -3.05 6.33 -22.12
N ARG A 219 -1.78 6.23 -22.54
CA ARG A 219 -1.08 7.30 -23.26
C ARG A 219 -1.68 7.58 -24.63
N HIS A 220 -2.08 6.55 -25.37
CA HIS A 220 -2.78 6.73 -26.66
C HIS A 220 -4.17 7.36 -26.48
N ALA A 221 -4.82 7.14 -25.34
CA ALA A 221 -6.07 7.82 -24.96
C ALA A 221 -5.87 9.28 -24.46
N GLY A 222 -4.63 9.81 -24.53
CA GLY A 222 -4.31 11.20 -24.15
C GLY A 222 -4.06 11.41 -22.66
N ILE A 223 -3.92 10.36 -21.85
CA ILE A 223 -3.64 10.47 -20.42
C ILE A 223 -2.16 10.80 -20.21
N ARG A 224 -1.90 11.84 -19.43
CA ARG A 224 -0.54 12.25 -19.06
C ARG A 224 0.01 11.37 -17.94
N SER A 225 0.42 10.14 -18.27
CA SER A 225 0.90 9.15 -17.29
C SER A 225 1.99 9.70 -16.37
N ARG A 226 2.91 10.52 -16.91
CA ARG A 226 4.00 11.13 -16.13
C ARG A 226 3.48 12.02 -14.99
N MET A 227 2.45 12.83 -15.22
CA MET A 227 1.89 13.71 -14.18
C MET A 227 1.20 12.91 -13.07
N ILE A 228 0.55 11.82 -13.41
CA ILE A 228 -0.17 10.99 -12.43
C ILE A 228 0.80 10.18 -11.57
N LYS A 229 1.92 9.73 -12.16
CA LYS A 229 2.95 9.00 -11.41
C LYS A 229 3.81 9.90 -10.50
N THR A 230 3.76 11.25 -10.68
CA THR A 230 4.49 12.21 -9.81
C THR A 230 3.66 12.76 -8.66
N SER A 231 2.36 12.61 -8.70
CA SER A 231 1.43 13.13 -7.67
C SER A 231 1.06 12.09 -6.63
#